data_fd96d253c559d4de78a48d6ab66c279e
#
_entry.id   fd96d253c559d4de78a48d6ab66c279e
#
_cell.length_a   1.000
_cell.length_b   1.000
_cell.length_c   1.000
_cell.angle_alpha   90.00
_cell.angle_beta   90.00
_cell.angle_gamma   90.00
#
_symmetry.space_group_name_H-M   'P 1'
#
loop_
_entity.id
_entity.type
_entity.pdbx_description
1 polymer ?
#
loop_
_entity_poly.entity_id
_entity_poly.type
_entity_poly.pdbx_seq_one_letter_code
_entity_poly.pdbx_strand_id
1 'polypeptide(L)'
;MKINDFNFAGHKAIVRVDFNVPLDENGHVTDETRIRGALPTLKKVLADGGALIMMSHMGKPKGKVKPELSLSQIVKNVSNALSVEVKFAKDAGNAEAEAAALKPGEALLLENLRYYPEEEGKPVGVEKGTPEFDAAKAEMKERQKDFAKKLASYADVYVNDAFGTAHRKHASTAVIADYFDADHKMLGYLMEKEVTAIENVLKNAQHPFTAIIGGSKVSSKLGVIKNLLDKVDNLIIGGGMGYTFIKAQGGKIGKSLHEDDLMPEALNVIAAAKEKGVNLSLSVATVCGKDFSNDTERKVFPIDQIPDEWEGMDASEESIEAWKKIILASKTILWNGPVGVFELENFAKGTGEIAKAVAQATQENGAYSLVGGGDSVAAVNKFGLADKVSYVSTGGGAMLEAIEGKVLPGVAAIEK
;
A
#
# COMPACT_ATOMS: atom_id res chain seq x y z
N MET A 1 -19.03 -7.36 12.73
CA MET A 1 -18.35 -8.19 13.78
C MET A 1 -16.90 -7.83 13.85
N LYS A 2 -16.31 -7.72 15.04
CA LYS A 2 -14.85 -7.56 15.22
C LYS A 2 -14.21 -8.90 15.53
N ILE A 3 -13.02 -9.14 14.98
CA ILE A 3 -12.32 -10.42 15.13
C ILE A 3 -12.02 -10.76 16.61
N ASN A 4 -11.73 -9.74 17.42
CA ASN A 4 -11.43 -9.97 18.84
C ASN A 4 -12.64 -10.47 19.63
N ASP A 5 -13.85 -10.17 19.19
CA ASP A 5 -15.10 -10.53 19.84
C ASP A 5 -15.70 -11.84 19.30
N PHE A 6 -15.10 -12.42 18.25
CA PHE A 6 -15.56 -13.66 17.65
C PHE A 6 -14.81 -14.88 18.22
N ASN A 7 -15.54 -15.94 18.52
CA ASN A 7 -14.96 -17.23 18.94
C ASN A 7 -15.02 -18.22 17.76
N PHE A 8 -13.87 -18.60 17.25
CA PHE A 8 -13.76 -19.51 16.11
C PHE A 8 -13.97 -21.00 16.48
N ALA A 9 -14.13 -21.33 17.74
CA ALA A 9 -14.39 -22.73 18.16
C ALA A 9 -15.62 -23.29 17.42
N GLY A 10 -15.46 -24.46 16.81
CA GLY A 10 -16.53 -25.10 16.05
C GLY A 10 -16.78 -24.50 14.66
N HIS A 11 -15.99 -23.50 14.23
CA HIS A 11 -16.11 -22.86 12.93
C HIS A 11 -14.97 -23.21 11.99
N LYS A 12 -15.24 -23.18 10.68
CA LYS A 12 -14.23 -23.13 9.63
C LYS A 12 -14.14 -21.70 9.13
N ALA A 13 -12.98 -21.07 9.24
CA ALA A 13 -12.74 -19.72 8.76
C ALA A 13 -11.94 -19.76 7.46
N ILE A 14 -12.43 -19.08 6.43
CA ILE A 14 -11.67 -18.78 5.23
C ILE A 14 -11.08 -17.38 5.35
N VAL A 15 -9.75 -17.30 5.38
CA VAL A 15 -9.01 -16.06 5.61
C VAL A 15 -8.28 -15.66 4.35
N ARG A 16 -8.61 -14.46 3.83
CA ARG A 16 -7.87 -13.86 2.72
C ARG A 16 -6.63 -13.18 3.28
N VAL A 17 -5.49 -13.73 2.98
CA VAL A 17 -4.17 -13.21 3.36
C VAL A 17 -3.42 -12.68 2.14
N ASP A 18 -2.39 -11.89 2.37
CA ASP A 18 -1.45 -11.49 1.33
C ASP A 18 -0.13 -12.24 1.49
N PHE A 19 -0.04 -13.37 0.82
CA PHE A 19 1.17 -14.20 0.75
C PHE A 19 1.93 -14.02 -0.56
N ASN A 20 1.76 -12.87 -1.21
CA ASN A 20 2.55 -12.50 -2.38
C ASN A 20 3.96 -12.10 -1.95
N VAL A 21 4.74 -13.06 -1.52
CA VAL A 21 6.10 -12.91 -1.02
C VAL A 21 7.12 -13.02 -2.14
N PRO A 22 8.29 -12.36 -2.02
CA PRO A 22 9.37 -12.52 -3.01
C PRO A 22 10.01 -13.90 -2.90
N LEU A 23 10.28 -14.50 -4.06
CA LEU A 23 10.97 -15.78 -4.20
C LEU A 23 12.29 -15.58 -4.95
N ASP A 24 13.30 -16.39 -4.62
CA ASP A 24 14.54 -16.48 -5.38
C ASP A 24 14.35 -17.35 -6.63
N GLU A 25 15.42 -17.52 -7.39
CA GLU A 25 15.45 -18.33 -8.62
C GLU A 25 15.05 -19.81 -8.40
N ASN A 26 15.23 -20.29 -7.17
CA ASN A 26 14.94 -21.66 -6.76
C ASN A 26 13.55 -21.81 -6.09
N GLY A 27 12.76 -20.74 -6.04
CA GLY A 27 11.45 -20.75 -5.42
C GLY A 27 11.47 -20.65 -3.89
N HIS A 28 12.58 -20.22 -3.30
CA HIS A 28 12.67 -20.00 -1.86
C HIS A 28 12.22 -18.59 -1.49
N VAL A 29 11.47 -18.47 -0.40
CA VAL A 29 11.05 -17.18 0.15
C VAL A 29 12.25 -16.40 0.65
N THR A 30 12.44 -15.18 0.17
CA THR A 30 13.53 -14.27 0.57
C THR A 30 13.11 -13.26 1.63
N ASP A 31 11.82 -13.04 1.81
CA ASP A 31 11.26 -12.15 2.82
C ASP A 31 9.91 -12.69 3.31
N GLU A 32 9.82 -12.99 4.60
CA GLU A 32 8.62 -13.54 5.24
C GLU A 32 7.74 -12.48 5.93
N THR A 33 8.00 -11.20 5.72
CA THR A 33 7.29 -10.10 6.40
C THR A 33 5.78 -10.21 6.25
N ARG A 34 5.28 -10.53 5.06
CA ARG A 34 3.84 -10.69 4.80
C ARG A 34 3.25 -11.91 5.49
N ILE A 35 3.98 -13.01 5.56
CA ILE A 35 3.56 -14.20 6.30
C ILE A 35 3.45 -13.85 7.79
N ARG A 36 4.47 -13.22 8.35
CA ARG A 36 4.46 -12.78 9.77
C ARG A 36 3.33 -11.79 10.06
N GLY A 37 3.05 -10.89 9.14
CA GLY A 37 1.95 -9.92 9.31
C GLY A 37 0.57 -10.54 9.44
N ALA A 38 0.35 -11.70 8.84
CA ALA A 38 -0.91 -12.45 8.92
C ALA A 38 -1.03 -13.32 10.18
N LEU A 39 0.07 -13.60 10.88
CA LEU A 39 0.08 -14.55 12.00
C LEU A 39 -0.90 -14.23 13.13
N PRO A 40 -1.09 -12.99 13.60
CA PRO A 40 -2.04 -12.71 14.66
C PRO A 40 -3.45 -13.20 14.34
N THR A 41 -3.93 -12.96 13.12
CA THR A 41 -5.24 -13.42 12.65
C THR A 41 -5.31 -14.94 12.55
N LEU A 42 -4.32 -15.56 11.91
CA LEU A 42 -4.29 -17.00 11.68
C LEU A 42 -4.18 -17.76 13.01
N LYS A 43 -3.35 -17.28 13.92
CA LYS A 43 -3.21 -17.87 15.26
C LYS A 43 -4.45 -17.71 16.11
N LYS A 44 -5.22 -16.63 15.98
CA LYS A 44 -6.50 -16.44 16.65
C LYS A 44 -7.49 -17.55 16.27
N VAL A 45 -7.62 -17.84 14.98
CA VAL A 45 -8.51 -18.91 14.48
C VAL A 45 -8.13 -20.26 15.08
N LEU A 46 -6.85 -20.61 15.03
CA LEU A 46 -6.35 -21.90 15.56
C LEU A 46 -6.39 -21.98 17.08
N ALA A 47 -6.06 -20.91 17.79
CA ALA A 47 -6.07 -20.87 19.25
C ALA A 47 -7.47 -21.03 19.83
N ASP A 48 -8.50 -20.53 19.15
CA ASP A 48 -9.90 -20.74 19.56
C ASP A 48 -10.38 -22.17 19.28
N GLY A 49 -9.63 -22.98 18.56
CA GLY A 49 -10.02 -24.33 18.13
C GLY A 49 -10.76 -24.38 16.81
N GLY A 50 -10.67 -23.34 15.99
CA GLY A 50 -11.24 -23.29 14.65
C GLY A 50 -10.41 -24.08 13.62
N ALA A 51 -11.02 -24.40 12.49
CA ALA A 51 -10.34 -24.90 11.30
C ALA A 51 -9.99 -23.72 10.38
N LEU A 52 -8.77 -23.68 9.87
CA LEU A 52 -8.24 -22.55 9.11
C LEU A 52 -8.06 -22.89 7.64
N ILE A 53 -8.73 -22.13 6.76
CA ILE A 53 -8.50 -22.16 5.33
C ILE A 53 -7.89 -20.82 4.94
N MET A 54 -6.71 -20.84 4.33
CA MET A 54 -6.01 -19.65 3.83
C MET A 54 -6.11 -19.56 2.33
N MET A 55 -6.36 -18.38 1.82
CA MET A 55 -6.36 -18.09 0.38
C MET A 55 -5.60 -16.81 0.08
N SER A 56 -4.82 -16.84 -0.99
CA SER A 56 -3.98 -15.73 -1.43
C SER A 56 -3.73 -15.79 -2.93
N HIS A 57 -3.11 -14.74 -3.43
CA HIS A 57 -2.50 -14.70 -4.76
C HIS A 57 -0.98 -14.68 -4.67
N MET A 58 -0.32 -14.98 -5.76
CA MET A 58 1.12 -14.78 -5.97
C MET A 58 1.36 -14.28 -7.39
N GLY A 59 2.05 -13.14 -7.52
CA GLY A 59 2.40 -12.58 -8.82
C GLY A 59 1.22 -12.19 -9.70
N LYS A 60 1.46 -12.24 -10.99
CA LYS A 60 0.47 -11.87 -12.02
C LYS A 60 0.34 -12.96 -13.10
N PRO A 61 -0.24 -14.10 -12.79
CA PRO A 61 -0.36 -15.21 -13.74
C PRO A 61 -1.39 -14.98 -14.87
N LYS A 62 -2.23 -13.94 -14.74
CA LYS A 62 -3.23 -13.52 -15.74
C LYS A 62 -4.24 -14.63 -16.11
N GLY A 63 -4.75 -15.31 -15.10
CA GLY A 63 -5.76 -16.36 -15.28
C GLY A 63 -5.21 -17.66 -15.88
N LYS A 64 -3.92 -17.92 -15.75
CA LYS A 64 -3.25 -19.13 -16.24
C LYS A 64 -2.43 -19.78 -15.14
N VAL A 65 -2.36 -21.11 -15.18
CA VAL A 65 -1.48 -21.86 -14.28
C VAL A 65 -0.02 -21.62 -14.68
N LYS A 66 0.77 -21.14 -13.72
CA LYS A 66 2.22 -20.93 -13.84
C LYS A 66 2.93 -21.54 -12.65
N PRO A 67 3.63 -22.67 -12.80
CA PRO A 67 4.26 -23.37 -11.68
C PRO A 67 5.17 -22.50 -10.83
N GLU A 68 5.88 -21.54 -11.44
CA GLU A 68 6.74 -20.58 -10.76
C GLU A 68 5.99 -19.60 -9.83
N LEU A 69 4.66 -19.53 -9.95
CA LEU A 69 3.78 -18.71 -9.12
C LEU A 69 2.86 -19.54 -8.23
N SER A 70 3.16 -20.85 -8.07
CA SER A 70 2.38 -21.71 -7.19
C SER A 70 2.61 -21.38 -5.72
N LEU A 71 1.53 -21.31 -4.94
CA LEU A 71 1.60 -21.15 -3.49
C LEU A 71 2.10 -22.42 -2.77
N SER A 72 2.22 -23.56 -3.48
CA SER A 72 2.87 -24.77 -2.92
C SER A 72 4.30 -24.50 -2.43
N GLN A 73 4.98 -23.56 -3.06
CA GLN A 73 6.37 -23.20 -2.73
C GLN A 73 6.54 -22.59 -1.34
N ILE A 74 5.47 -22.04 -0.75
CA ILE A 74 5.53 -21.37 0.56
C ILE A 74 4.90 -22.19 1.69
N VAL A 75 4.33 -23.35 1.40
CA VAL A 75 3.63 -24.18 2.41
C VAL A 75 4.51 -24.46 3.63
N LYS A 76 5.78 -24.78 3.40
CA LYS A 76 6.74 -25.05 4.49
C LYS A 76 6.98 -23.80 5.35
N ASN A 77 7.13 -22.65 4.74
CA ASN A 77 7.31 -21.37 5.45
C ASN A 77 6.10 -21.05 6.33
N VAL A 78 4.90 -21.20 5.80
CA VAL A 78 3.66 -20.96 6.52
C VAL A 78 3.48 -21.97 7.66
N SER A 79 3.77 -23.25 7.40
CA SER A 79 3.73 -24.32 8.42
C SER A 79 4.67 -24.00 9.58
N ASN A 80 5.90 -23.61 9.28
CA ASN A 80 6.89 -23.23 10.31
C ASN A 80 6.44 -22.01 11.10
N ALA A 81 5.91 -21.00 10.44
CA ALA A 81 5.44 -19.78 11.09
C ALA A 81 4.24 -20.02 12.01
N LEU A 82 3.33 -20.92 11.64
CA LEU A 82 2.15 -21.29 12.42
C LEU A 82 2.44 -22.38 13.47
N SER A 83 3.56 -23.08 13.36
CA SER A 83 3.87 -24.29 14.16
C SER A 83 2.78 -25.37 14.01
N VAL A 84 2.18 -25.46 12.84
CA VAL A 84 1.14 -26.43 12.47
C VAL A 84 1.41 -26.89 11.04
N GLU A 85 1.22 -28.19 10.76
CA GLU A 85 1.31 -28.70 9.40
C GLU A 85 0.19 -28.10 8.54
N VAL A 86 0.57 -27.37 7.48
CA VAL A 86 -0.37 -26.78 6.52
C VAL A 86 -0.57 -27.78 5.37
N LYS A 87 -1.81 -28.18 5.17
CA LYS A 87 -2.24 -28.95 4.01
C LYS A 87 -2.37 -28.03 2.80
N PHE A 88 -2.25 -28.56 1.60
CA PHE A 88 -2.32 -27.80 0.37
C PHE A 88 -3.39 -28.34 -0.60
N ALA A 89 -4.30 -27.49 -1.05
CA ALA A 89 -5.28 -27.82 -2.08
C ALA A 89 -4.78 -27.28 -3.43
N LYS A 90 -4.53 -28.18 -4.36
CA LYS A 90 -3.94 -27.89 -5.68
C LYS A 90 -4.83 -27.08 -6.63
N ASP A 91 -6.12 -26.99 -6.32
CA ASP A 91 -7.11 -26.28 -7.13
C ASP A 91 -8.06 -25.50 -6.23
N ALA A 92 -7.89 -24.20 -6.17
CA ALA A 92 -8.70 -23.32 -5.33
C ALA A 92 -10.20 -23.38 -5.67
N GLY A 93 -10.55 -23.58 -6.93
CA GLY A 93 -11.93 -23.65 -7.38
C GLY A 93 -12.61 -25.01 -7.18
N ASN A 94 -11.88 -26.05 -6.78
CA ASN A 94 -12.38 -27.42 -6.59
C ASN A 94 -11.78 -28.05 -5.33
N ALA A 95 -11.80 -27.34 -4.22
CA ALA A 95 -11.22 -27.78 -2.95
C ALA A 95 -12.28 -28.25 -1.93
N GLU A 96 -13.47 -28.62 -2.36
CA GLU A 96 -14.57 -29.02 -1.48
C GLU A 96 -14.20 -30.22 -0.59
N ALA A 97 -13.54 -31.22 -1.16
CA ALA A 97 -13.16 -32.44 -0.43
C ALA A 97 -12.14 -32.13 0.66
N GLU A 98 -11.10 -31.33 0.33
CA GLU A 98 -10.05 -30.92 1.28
C GLU A 98 -10.62 -30.03 2.38
N ALA A 99 -11.52 -29.10 2.03
CA ALA A 99 -12.17 -28.23 3.01
C ALA A 99 -13.11 -29.01 3.93
N ALA A 100 -13.88 -29.95 3.39
CA ALA A 100 -14.79 -30.79 4.18
C ALA A 100 -14.03 -31.70 5.15
N ALA A 101 -12.88 -32.22 4.75
CA ALA A 101 -12.05 -33.10 5.57
C ALA A 101 -11.27 -32.38 6.68
N LEU A 102 -11.19 -31.04 6.63
CA LEU A 102 -10.42 -30.23 7.59
C LEU A 102 -11.04 -30.26 8.99
N LYS A 103 -10.23 -30.62 9.99
CA LYS A 103 -10.65 -30.73 11.38
C LYS A 103 -10.27 -29.47 12.17
N PRO A 104 -10.92 -29.24 13.34
CA PRO A 104 -10.51 -28.17 14.25
C PRO A 104 -9.02 -28.23 14.57
N GLY A 105 -8.35 -27.06 14.52
CA GLY A 105 -6.92 -26.94 14.74
C GLY A 105 -6.04 -27.25 13.52
N GLU A 106 -6.63 -27.71 12.44
CA GLU A 106 -5.93 -27.96 11.17
C GLU A 106 -5.96 -26.73 10.25
N ALA A 107 -4.96 -26.63 9.36
CA ALA A 107 -4.80 -25.53 8.42
C ALA A 107 -4.64 -26.05 6.98
N LEU A 108 -5.32 -25.35 6.05
CA LEU A 108 -5.31 -25.62 4.62
C LEU A 108 -4.95 -24.32 3.86
N LEU A 109 -4.03 -24.42 2.92
CA LEU A 109 -3.73 -23.34 1.96
C LEU A 109 -4.24 -23.71 0.58
N LEU A 110 -5.03 -22.84 -0.02
CA LEU A 110 -5.50 -23.00 -1.41
C LEU A 110 -4.42 -22.56 -2.39
N GLU A 111 -4.41 -23.13 -3.60
CA GLU A 111 -3.54 -22.70 -4.71
C GLU A 111 -3.88 -21.27 -5.15
N ASN A 112 -2.93 -20.63 -5.82
CA ASN A 112 -2.97 -19.25 -6.29
C ASN A 112 -4.32 -18.87 -6.93
N LEU A 113 -5.06 -17.98 -6.28
CA LEU A 113 -6.37 -17.53 -6.71
C LEU A 113 -6.37 -16.91 -8.12
N ARG A 114 -5.26 -16.28 -8.50
CA ARG A 114 -5.13 -15.61 -9.81
C ARG A 114 -4.83 -16.56 -10.97
N TYR A 115 -4.77 -17.85 -10.70
CA TYR A 115 -4.86 -18.86 -11.76
C TYR A 115 -6.24 -18.84 -12.41
N TYR A 116 -7.25 -18.36 -11.67
CA TYR A 116 -8.60 -18.16 -12.17
C TYR A 116 -8.80 -16.72 -12.64
N PRO A 117 -9.20 -16.48 -13.91
CA PRO A 117 -9.52 -15.12 -14.36
C PRO A 117 -10.71 -14.51 -13.60
N GLU A 118 -11.56 -15.34 -13.02
CA GLU A 118 -12.70 -14.96 -12.18
C GLU A 118 -12.28 -14.25 -10.90
N GLU A 119 -11.08 -14.48 -10.38
CA GLU A 119 -10.59 -13.78 -9.20
C GLU A 119 -10.54 -12.26 -9.45
N GLU A 120 -9.91 -11.84 -10.53
CA GLU A 120 -9.84 -10.42 -10.91
C GLU A 120 -11.11 -9.93 -11.62
N GLY A 121 -11.93 -10.81 -12.13
CA GLY A 121 -13.17 -10.48 -12.84
C GLY A 121 -12.95 -9.79 -14.18
N LYS A 122 -11.82 -10.05 -14.83
CA LYS A 122 -11.45 -9.42 -16.10
C LYS A 122 -11.50 -10.43 -17.23
N PRO A 123 -12.16 -10.09 -18.37
CA PRO A 123 -12.13 -10.93 -19.56
C PRO A 123 -10.69 -11.15 -20.03
N VAL A 124 -10.41 -12.36 -20.53
CA VAL A 124 -9.11 -12.74 -21.08
C VAL A 124 -9.27 -12.96 -22.59
N GLY A 125 -8.30 -12.44 -23.37
CA GLY A 125 -8.25 -12.68 -24.82
C GLY A 125 -9.23 -11.84 -25.65
N VAL A 126 -9.83 -10.79 -25.08
CA VAL A 126 -10.76 -9.91 -25.78
C VAL A 126 -10.24 -8.46 -25.72
N GLU A 127 -10.28 -7.76 -26.85
CA GLU A 127 -9.79 -6.40 -26.96
C GLU A 127 -10.74 -5.40 -26.27
N LYS A 128 -10.19 -4.51 -25.44
CA LYS A 128 -10.97 -3.47 -24.77
C LYS A 128 -11.56 -2.48 -25.77
N GLY A 129 -12.79 -2.04 -25.46
CA GLY A 129 -13.49 -1.05 -26.29
C GLY A 129 -14.27 -1.64 -27.46
N THR A 130 -14.40 -2.97 -27.51
CA THR A 130 -15.22 -3.67 -28.51
C THR A 130 -16.53 -4.14 -27.89
N PRO A 131 -17.62 -4.34 -28.69
CA PRO A 131 -18.87 -4.93 -28.20
C PRO A 131 -18.66 -6.34 -27.60
N GLU A 132 -17.74 -7.10 -28.17
CA GLU A 132 -17.35 -8.43 -27.67
C GLU A 132 -16.74 -8.33 -26.27
N PHE A 133 -15.97 -7.29 -25.98
CA PHE A 133 -15.42 -7.04 -24.65
C PHE A 133 -16.51 -6.77 -23.62
N ASP A 134 -17.51 -5.97 -23.96
CA ASP A 134 -18.62 -5.64 -23.06
C ASP A 134 -19.46 -6.88 -22.73
N ALA A 135 -19.72 -7.73 -23.72
CA ALA A 135 -20.40 -9.01 -23.52
C ALA A 135 -19.59 -9.96 -22.65
N ALA A 136 -18.30 -10.10 -22.92
CA ALA A 136 -17.38 -10.94 -22.14
C ALA A 136 -17.23 -10.43 -20.70
N LYS A 137 -17.25 -9.11 -20.48
CA LYS A 137 -17.20 -8.50 -19.16
C LYS A 137 -18.46 -8.80 -18.34
N ALA A 138 -19.64 -8.75 -18.95
CA ALA A 138 -20.90 -9.09 -18.29
C ALA A 138 -20.94 -10.58 -17.89
N GLU A 139 -20.52 -11.47 -18.78
CA GLU A 139 -20.38 -12.91 -18.49
C GLU A 139 -19.37 -13.17 -17.38
N MET A 140 -18.19 -12.52 -17.44
CA MET A 140 -17.14 -12.67 -16.42
C MET A 140 -17.64 -12.21 -15.04
N LYS A 141 -18.49 -11.21 -14.96
CA LYS A 141 -19.06 -10.75 -13.69
C LYS A 141 -19.92 -11.83 -13.02
N GLU A 142 -20.69 -12.58 -13.80
CA GLU A 142 -21.46 -13.72 -13.27
C GLU A 142 -20.55 -14.87 -12.86
N ARG A 143 -19.55 -15.20 -13.68
CA ARG A 143 -18.53 -16.20 -13.35
C ARG A 143 -17.74 -15.83 -12.09
N GLN A 144 -17.44 -14.55 -11.88
CA GLN A 144 -16.79 -14.06 -10.66
C GLN A 144 -17.66 -14.31 -9.42
N LYS A 145 -18.96 -14.07 -9.50
CA LYS A 145 -19.90 -14.37 -8.42
C LYS A 145 -19.93 -15.86 -8.10
N ASP A 146 -19.97 -16.70 -9.13
CA ASP A 146 -19.97 -18.16 -8.97
C ASP A 146 -18.68 -18.64 -8.31
N PHE A 147 -17.53 -18.10 -8.71
CA PHE A 147 -16.24 -18.40 -8.09
C PHE A 147 -16.18 -17.96 -6.62
N ALA A 148 -16.66 -16.75 -6.33
CA ALA A 148 -16.75 -16.25 -4.95
C ALA A 148 -17.68 -17.12 -4.09
N LYS A 149 -18.82 -17.52 -4.62
CA LYS A 149 -19.76 -18.43 -3.96
C LYS A 149 -19.13 -19.79 -3.69
N LYS A 150 -18.35 -20.31 -4.63
CA LYS A 150 -17.62 -21.56 -4.45
C LYS A 150 -16.61 -21.46 -3.29
N LEU A 151 -15.79 -20.41 -3.27
CA LEU A 151 -14.85 -20.17 -2.16
C LEU A 151 -15.59 -20.04 -0.82
N ALA A 152 -16.71 -19.32 -0.80
CA ALA A 152 -17.53 -19.16 0.40
C ALA A 152 -18.09 -20.49 0.93
N SER A 153 -18.35 -21.45 0.02
CA SER A 153 -18.89 -22.75 0.38
C SER A 153 -17.95 -23.63 1.22
N TYR A 154 -16.65 -23.27 1.26
CA TYR A 154 -15.64 -24.02 2.01
C TYR A 154 -15.67 -23.74 3.51
N ALA A 155 -16.29 -22.65 3.95
CA ALA A 155 -16.24 -22.19 5.32
C ALA A 155 -17.56 -21.53 5.76
N ASP A 156 -17.70 -21.31 7.06
CA ASP A 156 -18.86 -20.61 7.61
C ASP A 156 -18.52 -19.21 8.14
N VAL A 157 -17.24 -18.84 8.16
CA VAL A 157 -16.77 -17.51 8.54
C VAL A 157 -15.76 -17.00 7.52
N TYR A 158 -15.88 -15.73 7.13
CA TYR A 158 -14.93 -15.04 6.24
C TYR A 158 -14.16 -13.95 6.97
N VAL A 159 -12.84 -13.96 6.82
CA VAL A 159 -11.96 -12.93 7.36
C VAL A 159 -11.12 -12.33 6.23
N ASN A 160 -11.14 -11.02 6.07
CA ASN A 160 -10.26 -10.31 5.16
C ASN A 160 -9.09 -9.68 5.92
N ASP A 161 -7.88 -10.18 5.67
CA ASP A 161 -6.65 -9.70 6.29
C ASP A 161 -5.59 -9.27 5.25
N ALA A 162 -6.03 -9.00 4.04
CA ALA A 162 -5.19 -8.63 2.90
C ALA A 162 -5.36 -7.16 2.51
N PHE A 163 -4.73 -6.26 3.26
CA PHE A 163 -4.87 -4.82 3.02
C PHE A 163 -4.29 -4.39 1.65
N GLY A 164 -3.19 -4.98 1.21
CA GLY A 164 -2.57 -4.66 -0.08
C GLY A 164 -3.48 -4.84 -1.30
N THR A 165 -4.53 -5.65 -1.18
CA THR A 165 -5.54 -5.89 -2.23
C THR A 165 -6.92 -5.31 -1.91
N ALA A 166 -7.07 -4.59 -0.80
CA ALA A 166 -8.36 -4.06 -0.34
C ALA A 166 -8.99 -3.04 -1.30
N HIS A 167 -8.19 -2.41 -2.14
CA HIS A 167 -8.64 -1.46 -3.17
C HIS A 167 -9.16 -2.14 -4.45
N ARG A 168 -9.10 -3.46 -4.52
CA ARG A 168 -9.55 -4.26 -5.67
C ARG A 168 -10.83 -5.01 -5.33
N LYS A 169 -11.83 -4.90 -6.20
CA LYS A 169 -13.08 -5.67 -6.08
C LYS A 169 -12.90 -7.05 -6.71
N HIS A 170 -12.01 -7.85 -6.12
CA HIS A 170 -11.78 -9.23 -6.55
C HIS A 170 -12.78 -10.20 -5.90
N ALA A 171 -12.86 -11.42 -6.41
CA ALA A 171 -13.75 -12.44 -5.86
C ALA A 171 -13.46 -12.70 -4.37
N SER A 172 -12.17 -12.91 -4.03
CA SER A 172 -11.76 -13.27 -2.66
C SER A 172 -11.67 -12.09 -1.69
N THR A 173 -11.61 -10.86 -2.16
CA THR A 173 -11.42 -9.66 -1.33
C THR A 173 -12.70 -8.88 -1.06
N ALA A 174 -13.68 -8.99 -1.93
CA ALA A 174 -14.91 -8.21 -1.84
C ALA A 174 -16.17 -9.02 -2.15
N VAL A 175 -16.25 -9.66 -3.32
CA VAL A 175 -17.47 -10.33 -3.78
C VAL A 175 -17.87 -11.47 -2.84
N ILE A 176 -16.91 -12.21 -2.31
CA ILE A 176 -17.14 -13.31 -1.37
C ILE A 176 -17.92 -12.90 -0.11
N ALA A 177 -17.76 -11.66 0.34
CA ALA A 177 -18.43 -11.16 1.54
C ALA A 177 -19.96 -11.13 1.41
N ASP A 178 -20.49 -11.08 0.20
CA ASP A 178 -21.93 -11.12 -0.06
C ASP A 178 -22.57 -12.48 0.30
N TYR A 179 -21.78 -13.52 0.48
CA TYR A 179 -22.22 -14.87 0.84
C TYR A 179 -22.12 -15.20 2.33
N PHE A 180 -21.80 -14.21 3.15
CA PHE A 180 -21.75 -14.32 4.61
C PHE A 180 -22.60 -13.22 5.24
N ASP A 181 -23.28 -13.56 6.34
CA ASP A 181 -24.01 -12.55 7.11
C ASP A 181 -23.06 -11.66 7.92
N ALA A 182 -23.58 -10.59 8.51
CA ALA A 182 -22.81 -9.59 9.23
C ALA A 182 -22.04 -10.13 10.44
N ASP A 183 -22.52 -11.22 11.05
CA ASP A 183 -21.89 -11.84 12.23
C ASP A 183 -20.79 -12.83 11.86
N HIS A 184 -20.72 -13.25 10.61
CA HIS A 184 -19.77 -14.25 10.10
C HIS A 184 -18.81 -13.68 9.04
N LYS A 185 -18.64 -12.38 8.99
CA LYS A 185 -17.60 -11.72 8.19
C LYS A 185 -16.95 -10.60 8.98
N MET A 186 -15.63 -10.46 8.85
CA MET A 186 -14.87 -9.49 9.64
C MET A 186 -13.53 -9.17 8.99
N LEU A 187 -12.94 -8.05 9.42
CA LEU A 187 -11.55 -7.73 9.12
C LEU A 187 -10.63 -8.52 10.05
N GLY A 188 -9.48 -8.95 9.53
CA GLY A 188 -8.41 -9.48 10.36
C GLY A 188 -7.67 -8.37 11.12
N TYR A 189 -6.78 -8.75 12.01
CA TYR A 189 -6.02 -7.79 12.85
C TYR A 189 -5.16 -6.85 12.03
N LEU A 190 -4.48 -7.34 10.98
CA LEU A 190 -3.67 -6.50 10.11
C LEU A 190 -4.54 -5.46 9.39
N MET A 191 -5.65 -5.90 8.84
CA MET A 191 -6.60 -5.03 8.15
C MET A 191 -7.16 -3.95 9.09
N GLU A 192 -7.54 -4.33 10.32
CA GLU A 192 -8.01 -3.37 11.33
C GLU A 192 -6.96 -2.31 11.65
N LYS A 193 -5.70 -2.71 11.82
CA LYS A 193 -4.60 -1.78 12.08
C LYS A 193 -4.39 -0.80 10.93
N GLU A 194 -4.41 -1.27 9.70
CA GLU A 194 -4.24 -0.43 8.50
C GLU A 194 -5.40 0.58 8.38
N VAL A 195 -6.63 0.14 8.55
CA VAL A 195 -7.81 1.01 8.49
C VAL A 195 -7.77 2.06 9.60
N THR A 196 -7.45 1.65 10.82
CA THR A 196 -7.33 2.57 11.97
C THR A 196 -6.22 3.60 11.74
N ALA A 197 -5.07 3.18 11.22
CA ALA A 197 -3.96 4.09 10.94
C ALA A 197 -4.36 5.18 9.92
N ILE A 198 -5.08 4.80 8.87
CA ILE A 198 -5.58 5.74 7.86
C ILE A 198 -6.63 6.68 8.48
N GLU A 199 -7.56 6.16 9.27
CA GLU A 199 -8.57 6.99 9.95
C GLU A 199 -7.94 8.00 10.91
N ASN A 200 -6.85 7.65 11.58
CA ASN A 200 -6.13 8.55 12.47
C ASN A 200 -5.57 9.79 11.74
N VAL A 201 -5.26 9.69 10.46
CA VAL A 201 -4.79 10.83 9.67
C VAL A 201 -5.90 11.50 8.86
N LEU A 202 -6.92 10.79 8.43
CA LEU A 202 -7.98 11.35 7.58
C LEU A 202 -9.18 11.90 8.36
N LYS A 203 -9.56 11.26 9.47
CA LYS A 203 -10.78 11.60 10.24
C LYS A 203 -10.46 12.17 11.62
N ASN A 204 -9.40 11.71 12.25
CA ASN A 204 -9.09 12.00 13.65
C ASN A 204 -7.76 12.73 13.83
N ALA A 205 -7.28 13.42 12.79
CA ALA A 205 -6.02 14.14 12.85
C ALA A 205 -6.03 15.23 13.92
N GLN A 206 -5.00 15.26 14.75
CA GLN A 206 -4.70 16.39 15.61
C GLN A 206 -3.84 17.40 14.85
N HIS A 207 -4.11 18.68 15.05
CA HIS A 207 -3.40 19.75 14.37
C HIS A 207 -2.25 20.31 15.21
N PRO A 208 -1.16 20.78 14.61
CA PRO A 208 -0.91 20.88 13.17
C PRO A 208 -0.76 19.52 12.49
N PHE A 209 -1.44 19.36 11.35
CA PHE A 209 -1.33 18.18 10.50
C PHE A 209 -0.46 18.51 9.30
N THR A 210 0.62 17.76 9.11
CA THR A 210 1.58 17.91 8.01
C THR A 210 1.58 16.67 7.14
N ALA A 211 1.37 16.86 5.84
CA ALA A 211 1.61 15.84 4.83
C ALA A 211 2.93 16.11 4.11
N ILE A 212 3.74 15.08 3.97
CA ILE A 212 5.00 15.09 3.22
C ILE A 212 4.79 14.19 2.01
N ILE A 213 4.68 14.79 0.84
CA ILE A 213 4.43 14.08 -0.41
C ILE A 213 5.63 14.26 -1.32
N GLY A 214 6.29 13.16 -1.62
CA GLY A 214 7.46 13.13 -2.49
C GLY A 214 7.27 12.14 -3.65
N GLY A 215 8.35 11.90 -4.36
CA GLY A 215 8.36 11.05 -5.54
C GLY A 215 8.64 11.80 -6.81
N SER A 216 8.57 11.10 -7.95
CA SER A 216 9.02 11.64 -9.24
C SER A 216 7.94 12.38 -10.03
N LYS A 217 6.67 12.01 -9.87
CA LYS A 217 5.58 12.46 -10.76
C LYS A 217 4.38 13.03 -10.02
N VAL A 218 3.96 14.23 -10.41
CA VAL A 218 2.70 14.86 -9.95
C VAL A 218 1.50 14.01 -10.32
N SER A 219 1.47 13.45 -11.54
CA SER A 219 0.37 12.63 -12.04
C SER A 219 0.01 11.46 -11.14
N SER A 220 0.99 10.86 -10.47
CA SER A 220 0.75 9.74 -9.55
C SER A 220 0.26 10.15 -8.17
N LYS A 221 0.37 11.42 -7.79
CA LYS A 221 0.07 11.94 -6.45
C LYS A 221 -1.03 13.00 -6.42
N LEU A 222 -1.52 13.44 -7.57
CA LEU A 222 -2.45 14.57 -7.65
C LEU A 222 -3.74 14.34 -6.86
N GLY A 223 -4.31 13.13 -6.93
CA GLY A 223 -5.51 12.78 -6.17
C GLY A 223 -5.28 12.82 -4.64
N VAL A 224 -4.12 12.36 -4.20
CA VAL A 224 -3.69 12.43 -2.78
C VAL A 224 -3.58 13.89 -2.36
N ILE A 225 -2.88 14.71 -3.12
CA ILE A 225 -2.66 16.14 -2.83
C ILE A 225 -4.00 16.86 -2.72
N LYS A 226 -4.88 16.69 -3.71
CA LYS A 226 -6.19 17.37 -3.73
C LYS A 226 -7.05 17.01 -2.52
N ASN A 227 -7.10 15.74 -2.13
CA ASN A 227 -7.86 15.33 -0.95
C ASN A 227 -7.27 15.86 0.36
N LEU A 228 -5.94 15.93 0.45
CA LEU A 228 -5.25 16.40 1.65
C LEU A 228 -5.34 17.92 1.85
N LEU A 229 -5.51 18.71 0.79
CA LEU A 229 -5.62 20.17 0.90
C LEU A 229 -6.75 20.65 1.81
N ASP A 230 -7.82 19.87 1.95
CA ASP A 230 -8.93 20.18 2.87
C ASP A 230 -8.67 19.76 4.32
N LYS A 231 -7.56 19.07 4.59
CA LYS A 231 -7.32 18.40 5.87
C LYS A 231 -6.04 18.88 6.57
N VAL A 232 -5.02 19.27 5.83
CA VAL A 232 -3.69 19.58 6.36
C VAL A 232 -3.50 21.07 6.66
N ASP A 233 -2.62 21.36 7.60
CA ASP A 233 -2.12 22.71 7.85
C ASP A 233 -0.85 22.98 7.03
N ASN A 234 -0.04 21.95 6.83
CA ASN A 234 1.19 22.03 6.04
C ASN A 234 1.23 20.92 4.99
N LEU A 235 1.69 21.28 3.80
CA LEU A 235 1.94 20.34 2.71
C LEU A 235 3.37 20.56 2.21
N ILE A 236 4.24 19.60 2.48
CA ILE A 236 5.62 19.57 1.99
C ILE A 236 5.61 18.75 0.70
N ILE A 237 6.06 19.35 -0.39
CA ILE A 237 6.22 18.67 -1.69
C ILE A 237 7.71 18.62 -2.01
N GLY A 238 8.23 17.39 -2.14
CA GLY A 238 9.63 17.13 -2.42
C GLY A 238 9.82 16.13 -3.56
N GLY A 239 11.08 15.80 -3.82
CA GLY A 239 11.43 14.91 -4.92
C GLY A 239 11.26 15.54 -6.30
N GLY A 240 11.28 14.71 -7.34
CA GLY A 240 11.20 15.15 -8.74
C GLY A 240 9.92 15.90 -9.09
N MET A 241 8.81 15.59 -8.42
CA MET A 241 7.54 16.29 -8.65
C MET A 241 7.61 17.78 -8.29
N GLY A 242 8.48 18.17 -7.38
CA GLY A 242 8.66 19.58 -6.98
C GLY A 242 9.10 20.47 -8.14
N TYR A 243 9.89 19.95 -9.05
CA TYR A 243 10.37 20.71 -10.21
C TYR A 243 9.26 21.09 -11.20
N THR A 244 8.21 20.27 -11.30
CA THR A 244 7.01 20.63 -12.07
C THR A 244 6.34 21.88 -11.50
N PHE A 245 6.23 21.96 -10.16
CA PHE A 245 5.69 23.14 -9.48
C PHE A 245 6.54 24.39 -9.71
N ILE A 246 7.87 24.26 -9.69
CA ILE A 246 8.78 25.37 -9.90
C ILE A 246 8.71 25.86 -11.35
N LYS A 247 8.73 24.95 -12.32
CA LYS A 247 8.60 25.31 -13.73
C LYS A 247 7.26 25.98 -14.04
N ALA A 248 6.18 25.49 -13.44
CA ALA A 248 4.85 26.09 -13.59
C ALA A 248 4.80 27.54 -13.13
N GLN A 249 5.63 27.94 -12.18
CA GLN A 249 5.77 29.30 -11.68
C GLN A 249 6.78 30.13 -12.48
N GLY A 250 7.29 29.63 -13.59
CA GLY A 250 8.26 30.32 -14.45
C GLY A 250 9.72 30.10 -14.06
N GLY A 251 10.03 29.23 -13.10
CA GLY A 251 11.38 28.90 -12.70
C GLY A 251 12.13 28.07 -13.73
N LYS A 252 13.47 28.16 -13.70
CA LYS A 252 14.38 27.38 -14.54
C LYS A 252 14.85 26.15 -13.74
N ILE A 253 14.56 24.98 -14.28
CA ILE A 253 14.83 23.70 -13.61
C ILE A 253 15.92 22.86 -14.28
N GLY A 254 16.62 23.42 -15.27
CA GLY A 254 17.63 22.67 -16.04
C GLY A 254 17.02 21.45 -16.72
N LYS A 255 17.71 20.32 -16.63
CA LYS A 255 17.19 19.04 -17.14
C LYS A 255 16.51 18.18 -16.05
N SER A 256 16.04 18.79 -14.97
CA SER A 256 15.33 18.10 -13.89
C SER A 256 14.06 17.43 -14.40
N LEU A 257 13.72 16.29 -13.79
CA LEU A 257 12.50 15.55 -14.07
C LEU A 257 11.27 16.47 -13.88
N HIS A 258 10.35 16.46 -14.83
CA HIS A 258 9.11 17.24 -14.75
C HIS A 258 8.06 16.72 -15.72
N GLU A 259 6.83 17.19 -15.54
CA GLU A 259 5.68 16.85 -16.39
C GLU A 259 5.02 18.14 -16.88
N ASP A 260 5.29 18.55 -18.12
CA ASP A 260 4.76 19.79 -18.70
C ASP A 260 3.21 19.81 -18.72
N ASP A 261 2.59 18.69 -19.01
CA ASP A 261 1.13 18.55 -19.05
C ASP A 261 0.47 18.80 -17.68
N LEU A 262 1.19 18.64 -16.59
CA LEU A 262 0.73 18.81 -15.23
C LEU A 262 1.01 20.21 -14.65
N MET A 263 1.67 21.09 -15.38
CA MET A 263 1.93 22.45 -14.91
C MET A 263 0.64 23.23 -14.57
N PRO A 264 -0.44 23.19 -15.37
CA PRO A 264 -1.70 23.83 -14.99
C PRO A 264 -2.27 23.29 -13.66
N GLU A 265 -2.18 21.98 -13.44
CA GLU A 265 -2.63 21.35 -12.18
C GLU A 265 -1.75 21.76 -11.00
N ALA A 266 -0.44 21.89 -11.21
CA ALA A 266 0.47 22.38 -10.17
C ALA A 266 0.09 23.81 -9.73
N LEU A 267 -0.23 24.69 -10.68
CA LEU A 267 -0.71 26.06 -10.39
C LEU A 267 -2.05 26.04 -9.65
N ASN A 268 -2.96 25.15 -10.01
CA ASN A 268 -4.24 24.98 -9.32
C ASN A 268 -4.03 24.54 -7.85
N VAL A 269 -3.10 23.64 -7.60
CA VAL A 269 -2.73 23.20 -6.24
C VAL A 269 -2.18 24.37 -5.41
N ILE A 270 -1.28 25.16 -5.98
CA ILE A 270 -0.71 26.35 -5.31
C ILE A 270 -1.82 27.34 -4.94
N ALA A 271 -2.71 27.64 -5.89
CA ALA A 271 -3.84 28.55 -5.67
C ALA A 271 -4.80 28.02 -4.60
N ALA A 272 -5.14 26.73 -4.67
CA ALA A 272 -6.04 26.09 -3.70
C ALA A 272 -5.41 26.07 -2.29
N ALA A 273 -4.12 25.79 -2.16
CA ALA A 273 -3.42 25.84 -0.88
C ALA A 273 -3.50 27.24 -0.26
N LYS A 274 -3.25 28.28 -1.04
CA LYS A 274 -3.36 29.67 -0.61
C LYS A 274 -4.77 30.04 -0.15
N GLU A 275 -5.80 29.66 -0.92
CA GLU A 275 -7.19 29.90 -0.59
C GLU A 275 -7.61 29.23 0.70
N LYS A 276 -7.15 28.00 0.91
CA LYS A 276 -7.47 27.18 2.09
C LYS A 276 -6.59 27.49 3.32
N GLY A 277 -5.62 28.37 3.20
CA GLY A 277 -4.68 28.70 4.28
C GLY A 277 -3.69 27.58 4.60
N VAL A 278 -3.43 26.68 3.63
CA VAL A 278 -2.44 25.61 3.76
C VAL A 278 -1.05 26.15 3.44
N ASN A 279 -0.09 25.91 4.33
CA ASN A 279 1.31 26.22 4.08
C ASN A 279 1.91 25.20 3.12
N LEU A 280 1.96 25.54 1.84
CA LEU A 280 2.63 24.75 0.81
C LEU A 280 4.13 25.04 0.81
N SER A 281 4.96 24.06 1.16
CA SER A 281 6.41 24.19 1.23
C SER A 281 7.10 23.39 0.14
N LEU A 282 7.79 24.09 -0.76
CA LEU A 282 8.68 23.52 -1.76
C LEU A 282 10.14 23.69 -1.31
N SER A 283 11.06 22.95 -1.91
CA SER A 283 12.48 23.17 -1.71
C SER A 283 12.88 24.57 -2.19
N VAL A 284 13.76 25.25 -1.46
CA VAL A 284 14.26 26.57 -1.86
C VAL A 284 15.53 26.49 -2.68
N ALA A 285 16.29 25.42 -2.51
CA ALA A 285 17.48 25.10 -3.29
C ALA A 285 17.60 23.58 -3.39
N THR A 286 18.40 23.10 -4.30
CA THR A 286 18.50 21.68 -4.60
C THR A 286 19.95 21.28 -4.84
N VAL A 287 20.31 20.09 -4.36
CA VAL A 287 21.58 19.43 -4.71
C VAL A 287 21.41 18.83 -6.09
N CYS A 288 22.16 19.36 -7.05
CA CYS A 288 22.09 18.94 -8.45
C CYS A 288 23.28 18.07 -8.84
N GLY A 289 23.06 17.20 -9.82
CA GLY A 289 24.08 16.44 -10.52
C GLY A 289 24.06 16.76 -12.01
N LYS A 290 25.17 16.52 -12.69
CA LYS A 290 25.26 16.59 -14.16
C LYS A 290 24.69 15.34 -14.83
N ASP A 291 24.82 14.19 -14.14
CA ASP A 291 24.35 12.89 -14.59
C ASP A 291 23.58 12.19 -13.48
N PHE A 292 22.66 11.32 -13.83
CA PHE A 292 21.92 10.49 -12.88
C PHE A 292 22.81 9.32 -12.38
N SER A 293 23.81 9.65 -11.57
CA SER A 293 24.72 8.67 -10.95
C SER A 293 25.20 9.16 -9.58
N ASN A 294 25.61 8.21 -8.72
CA ASN A 294 26.07 8.55 -7.37
C ASN A 294 27.33 9.40 -7.36
N ASP A 295 28.25 9.18 -8.32
CA ASP A 295 29.56 9.83 -8.38
C ASP A 295 29.60 11.04 -9.31
N THR A 296 28.45 11.52 -9.77
CA THR A 296 28.37 12.73 -10.58
C THR A 296 28.89 13.96 -9.83
N GLU A 297 29.38 14.95 -10.58
CA GLU A 297 29.67 16.27 -10.00
C GLU A 297 28.40 16.83 -9.36
N ARG A 298 28.52 17.34 -8.13
CA ARG A 298 27.41 17.88 -7.33
C ARG A 298 27.58 19.35 -7.08
N LYS A 299 26.49 20.09 -7.19
CA LYS A 299 26.45 21.51 -6.83
C LYS A 299 25.06 21.91 -6.39
N VAL A 300 24.97 22.81 -5.43
CA VAL A 300 23.69 23.37 -4.95
C VAL A 300 23.34 24.60 -5.80
N PHE A 301 22.10 24.63 -6.28
CA PHE A 301 21.54 25.81 -6.98
C PHE A 301 20.22 26.22 -6.35
N PRO A 302 19.84 27.51 -6.43
CA PRO A 302 18.47 27.90 -6.17
C PRO A 302 17.52 27.09 -7.04
N ILE A 303 16.38 26.66 -6.48
CA ILE A 303 15.51 25.71 -7.17
C ILE A 303 14.90 26.24 -8.48
N ASP A 304 14.80 27.55 -8.61
CA ASP A 304 14.26 28.25 -9.77
C ASP A 304 15.35 28.75 -10.75
N GLN A 305 16.61 28.43 -10.50
CA GLN A 305 17.77 28.88 -11.28
C GLN A 305 18.76 27.73 -11.55
N ILE A 306 18.26 26.56 -11.90
CA ILE A 306 19.12 25.42 -12.24
C ILE A 306 19.61 25.55 -13.67
N PRO A 307 20.94 25.53 -13.91
CA PRO A 307 21.49 25.61 -15.27
C PRO A 307 21.09 24.39 -16.14
N ASP A 308 21.07 24.57 -17.46
CA ASP A 308 20.55 23.58 -18.42
C ASP A 308 21.23 22.21 -18.36
N GLU A 309 22.51 22.15 -17.95
CA GLU A 309 23.28 20.91 -17.87
C GLU A 309 23.09 20.15 -16.56
N TRP A 310 22.31 20.69 -15.62
CA TRP A 310 22.14 20.15 -14.28
C TRP A 310 20.71 19.68 -14.04
N GLU A 311 20.58 18.66 -13.20
CA GLU A 311 19.29 18.18 -12.70
C GLU A 311 19.27 18.10 -11.18
N GLY A 312 18.15 18.48 -10.59
CA GLY A 312 17.95 18.36 -9.15
C GLY A 312 17.79 16.91 -8.74
N MET A 313 18.49 16.52 -7.66
CA MET A 313 18.50 15.13 -7.18
C MET A 313 18.24 14.99 -5.68
N ASP A 314 18.38 16.06 -4.91
CA ASP A 314 18.04 16.05 -3.48
C ASP A 314 17.74 17.48 -2.98
N ALA A 315 17.04 17.58 -1.85
CA ALA A 315 16.79 18.86 -1.21
C ALA A 315 18.08 19.43 -0.61
N SER A 316 18.21 20.76 -0.63
CA SER A 316 19.32 21.45 0.04
C SER A 316 19.21 21.36 1.56
N GLU A 317 20.31 21.61 2.24
CA GLU A 317 20.32 21.67 3.71
C GLU A 317 19.36 22.74 4.25
N GLU A 318 19.30 23.90 3.61
CA GLU A 318 18.35 24.97 3.96
C GLU A 318 16.89 24.49 3.88
N SER A 319 16.54 23.78 2.81
CA SER A 319 15.20 23.20 2.63
C SER A 319 14.89 22.15 3.70
N ILE A 320 15.85 21.28 3.97
CA ILE A 320 15.73 20.24 4.99
C ILE A 320 15.48 20.85 6.36
N GLU A 321 16.23 21.88 6.75
CA GLU A 321 16.07 22.53 8.05
C GLU A 321 14.71 23.23 8.19
N ALA A 322 14.23 23.87 7.12
CA ALA A 322 12.89 24.46 7.11
C ALA A 322 11.80 23.38 7.29
N TRP A 323 11.91 22.26 6.60
CA TRP A 323 10.96 21.16 6.72
C TRP A 323 11.02 20.48 8.08
N LYS A 324 12.21 20.29 8.65
CA LYS A 324 12.37 19.73 10.00
C LYS A 324 11.61 20.55 11.05
N LYS A 325 11.67 21.87 10.97
CA LYS A 325 10.91 22.75 11.89
C LYS A 325 9.41 22.53 11.79
N ILE A 326 8.88 22.39 10.57
CA ILE A 326 7.46 22.11 10.33
C ILE A 326 7.10 20.73 10.92
N ILE A 327 7.89 19.71 10.62
CA ILE A 327 7.65 18.33 11.06
C ILE A 327 7.67 18.23 12.59
N LEU A 328 8.66 18.81 13.24
CA LEU A 328 8.81 18.76 14.70
C LEU A 328 7.70 19.48 15.44
N ALA A 329 7.07 20.48 14.83
CA ALA A 329 5.92 21.18 15.40
C ALA A 329 4.58 20.48 15.16
N SER A 330 4.56 19.41 14.37
CA SER A 330 3.35 18.72 13.95
C SER A 330 2.83 17.74 15.01
N LYS A 331 1.50 17.56 15.04
CA LYS A 331 0.83 16.55 15.88
C LYS A 331 0.36 15.35 15.10
N THR A 332 0.14 15.52 13.79
CA THR A 332 -0.16 14.43 12.86
C THR A 332 0.73 14.59 11.64
N ILE A 333 1.33 13.48 11.20
CA ILE A 333 2.24 13.44 10.05
C ILE A 333 1.83 12.28 9.15
N LEU A 334 1.65 12.59 7.87
CA LEU A 334 1.54 11.60 6.80
C LEU A 334 2.73 11.76 5.87
N TRP A 335 3.50 10.71 5.69
CA TRP A 335 4.63 10.70 4.76
C TRP A 335 4.47 9.66 3.68
N ASN A 336 4.46 10.11 2.43
CA ASN A 336 4.39 9.27 1.24
C ASN A 336 5.32 9.80 0.14
N GLY A 337 6.39 9.11 -0.10
CA GLY A 337 7.37 9.39 -1.15
C GLY A 337 8.64 10.10 -0.67
N PRO A 338 9.80 9.73 -1.25
CA PRO A 338 11.09 10.33 -0.90
C PRO A 338 11.20 11.75 -1.43
N VAL A 339 12.06 12.56 -0.79
CA VAL A 339 12.31 13.94 -1.19
C VAL A 339 13.58 14.12 -2.02
N GLY A 340 14.24 13.04 -2.36
CA GLY A 340 15.43 12.98 -3.21
C GLY A 340 15.65 11.58 -3.75
N VAL A 341 16.72 11.40 -4.54
CA VAL A 341 17.11 10.11 -5.09
C VAL A 341 17.88 9.32 -4.04
N PHE A 342 17.18 8.86 -3.01
CA PHE A 342 17.78 8.26 -1.81
C PHE A 342 18.48 6.90 -2.06
N GLU A 343 18.23 6.28 -3.19
CA GLU A 343 18.92 5.06 -3.63
C GLU A 343 20.40 5.34 -3.91
N LEU A 344 20.73 6.57 -4.28
CA LEU A 344 22.08 7.05 -4.44
C LEU A 344 22.55 7.69 -3.14
N GLU A 345 23.60 7.14 -2.52
CA GLU A 345 24.08 7.55 -1.20
C GLU A 345 24.34 9.06 -1.09
N ASN A 346 24.92 9.64 -2.14
CA ASN A 346 25.24 11.08 -2.19
C ASN A 346 24.01 11.99 -2.33
N PHE A 347 22.83 11.42 -2.53
CA PHE A 347 21.54 12.14 -2.67
C PHE A 347 20.49 11.61 -1.70
N ALA A 348 20.91 10.92 -0.63
CA ALA A 348 20.04 10.30 0.37
C ALA A 348 19.83 11.18 1.60
N LYS A 349 20.58 12.27 1.76
CA LYS A 349 20.56 13.09 2.98
C LYS A 349 19.17 13.67 3.26
N GLY A 350 18.51 14.22 2.25
CA GLY A 350 17.18 14.84 2.42
C GLY A 350 16.16 13.85 2.95
N THR A 351 16.04 12.71 2.32
CA THR A 351 15.10 11.65 2.74
C THR A 351 15.45 11.09 4.12
N GLY A 352 16.74 10.90 4.43
CA GLY A 352 17.20 10.45 5.74
C GLY A 352 16.88 11.42 6.85
N GLU A 353 17.07 12.72 6.63
CA GLU A 353 16.78 13.76 7.63
C GLU A 353 15.26 13.93 7.85
N ILE A 354 14.45 13.76 6.79
CA ILE A 354 12.99 13.72 6.92
C ILE A 354 12.58 12.51 7.79
N ALA A 355 13.14 11.33 7.53
CA ALA A 355 12.85 10.13 8.33
C ALA A 355 13.19 10.36 9.81
N LYS A 356 14.35 10.94 10.10
CA LYS A 356 14.77 11.28 11.47
C LYS A 356 13.84 12.29 12.12
N ALA A 357 13.42 13.33 11.41
CA ALA A 357 12.50 14.34 11.93
C ALA A 357 11.12 13.76 12.25
N VAL A 358 10.59 12.90 11.38
CA VAL A 358 9.33 12.20 11.62
C VAL A 358 9.42 11.29 12.85
N ALA A 359 10.50 10.53 12.97
CA ALA A 359 10.77 9.69 14.14
C ALA A 359 10.89 10.52 15.42
N GLN A 360 11.61 11.62 15.39
CA GLN A 360 11.78 12.52 16.54
C GLN A 360 10.45 13.14 16.97
N ALA A 361 9.65 13.65 16.02
CA ALA A 361 8.32 14.20 16.31
C ALA A 361 7.42 13.17 16.98
N THR A 362 7.52 11.92 16.54
CA THR A 362 6.74 10.80 17.09
C THR A 362 7.18 10.44 18.51
N GLN A 363 8.48 10.25 18.72
CA GLN A 363 9.04 9.76 19.98
C GLN A 363 9.11 10.84 21.08
N GLU A 364 9.43 12.07 20.71
CA GLU A 364 9.69 13.15 21.68
C GLU A 364 8.51 14.11 21.82
N ASN A 365 7.74 14.35 20.75
CA ASN A 365 6.70 15.39 20.73
C ASN A 365 5.27 14.82 20.71
N GLY A 366 5.11 13.51 20.79
CA GLY A 366 3.81 12.85 20.84
C GLY A 366 3.01 12.93 19.52
N ALA A 367 3.68 13.15 18.38
CA ALA A 367 3.01 13.15 17.09
C ALA A 367 2.57 11.74 16.69
N TYR A 368 1.43 11.65 16.00
CA TYR A 368 1.04 10.44 15.29
C TYR A 368 1.57 10.50 13.87
N SER A 369 2.34 9.49 13.46
CA SER A 369 2.95 9.43 12.13
C SER A 369 2.57 8.15 11.37
N LEU A 370 2.07 8.34 10.15
CA LEU A 370 1.79 7.28 9.18
C LEU A 370 2.76 7.41 8.01
N VAL A 371 3.52 6.35 7.75
CA VAL A 371 4.45 6.24 6.62
C VAL A 371 3.92 5.17 5.68
N GLY A 372 3.81 5.48 4.40
CA GLY A 372 3.34 4.52 3.43
C GLY A 372 3.83 4.80 2.02
N GLY A 373 3.71 3.77 1.19
CA GLY A 373 4.29 3.73 -0.15
C GLY A 373 5.64 3.01 -0.16
N GLY A 374 5.90 2.24 -1.22
CA GLY A 374 7.09 1.37 -1.30
C GLY A 374 8.40 2.08 -1.01
N ASP A 375 8.60 3.24 -1.62
CA ASP A 375 9.85 4.01 -1.46
C ASP A 375 10.01 4.60 -0.05
N SER A 376 8.92 5.08 0.56
CA SER A 376 8.96 5.60 1.92
C SER A 376 9.25 4.51 2.94
N VAL A 377 8.63 3.34 2.76
CA VAL A 377 8.88 2.15 3.59
C VAL A 377 10.33 1.70 3.43
N ALA A 378 10.84 1.64 2.19
CA ALA A 378 12.25 1.33 1.94
C ALA A 378 13.18 2.34 2.61
N ALA A 379 12.84 3.63 2.59
CA ALA A 379 13.61 4.67 3.23
C ALA A 379 13.66 4.52 4.76
N VAL A 380 12.52 4.37 5.44
CA VAL A 380 12.52 4.19 6.91
C VAL A 380 13.25 2.93 7.34
N ASN A 381 13.19 1.86 6.54
CA ASN A 381 13.94 0.64 6.80
C ASN A 381 15.45 0.84 6.60
N LYS A 382 15.84 1.52 5.52
CA LYS A 382 17.25 1.85 5.24
C LYS A 382 17.90 2.63 6.39
N PHE A 383 17.17 3.57 6.97
CA PHE A 383 17.67 4.40 8.09
C PHE A 383 17.38 3.80 9.48
N GLY A 384 16.80 2.59 9.55
CA GLY A 384 16.57 1.89 10.82
C GLY A 384 15.52 2.54 11.72
N LEU A 385 14.53 3.24 11.15
CA LEU A 385 13.58 4.07 11.90
C LEU A 385 12.13 3.55 11.83
N ALA A 386 11.90 2.37 11.25
CA ALA A 386 10.54 1.83 11.07
C ALA A 386 9.79 1.64 12.40
N ASP A 387 10.48 1.29 13.47
CA ASP A 387 9.93 1.13 14.82
C ASP A 387 9.81 2.45 15.60
N LYS A 388 10.28 3.55 15.04
CA LYS A 388 10.26 4.89 15.65
C LYS A 388 9.14 5.79 15.15
N VAL A 389 8.36 5.34 14.17
CA VAL A 389 7.16 6.01 13.67
C VAL A 389 5.93 5.27 14.19
N SER A 390 4.76 5.92 14.17
CA SER A 390 3.54 5.31 14.73
C SER A 390 3.07 4.10 13.96
N TYR A 391 3.07 4.19 12.62
CA TYR A 391 2.65 3.10 11.76
C TYR A 391 3.31 3.16 10.38
N VAL A 392 3.80 2.00 9.92
CA VAL A 392 4.31 1.81 8.57
C VAL A 392 3.30 0.95 7.81
N SER A 393 2.64 1.52 6.81
CA SER A 393 1.63 0.81 6.03
C SER A 393 2.27 -0.24 5.10
N THR A 394 1.67 -1.40 5.07
CA THR A 394 2.04 -2.48 4.14
C THR A 394 1.25 -2.42 2.83
N GLY A 395 0.27 -1.52 2.74
CA GLY A 395 -0.77 -1.53 1.73
C GLY A 395 -0.46 -0.83 0.42
N GLY A 396 0.64 -0.09 0.32
CA GLY A 396 1.05 0.57 -0.93
C GLY A 396 -0.09 1.28 -1.66
N GLY A 397 -0.59 0.67 -2.75
CA GLY A 397 -1.67 1.22 -3.57
C GLY A 397 -3.01 1.36 -2.84
N ALA A 398 -3.34 0.43 -1.93
CA ALA A 398 -4.58 0.52 -1.16
C ALA A 398 -4.56 1.73 -0.22
N MET A 399 -3.43 1.98 0.44
CA MET A 399 -3.27 3.16 1.28
C MET A 399 -3.42 4.44 0.46
N LEU A 400 -2.77 4.53 -0.70
CA LEU A 400 -2.87 5.71 -1.57
C LEU A 400 -4.32 5.98 -2.00
N GLU A 401 -5.05 4.95 -2.42
CA GLU A 401 -6.46 5.12 -2.80
C GLU A 401 -7.33 5.56 -1.63
N ALA A 402 -7.08 5.05 -0.43
CA ALA A 402 -7.77 5.51 0.77
C ALA A 402 -7.45 6.97 1.09
N ILE A 403 -6.20 7.39 0.98
CA ILE A 403 -5.77 8.79 1.18
C ILE A 403 -6.37 9.72 0.10
N GLU A 404 -6.60 9.23 -1.11
CA GLU A 404 -7.34 9.95 -2.16
C GLU A 404 -8.83 10.12 -1.85
N GLY A 405 -9.33 9.50 -0.78
CA GLY A 405 -10.74 9.53 -0.39
C GLY A 405 -11.61 8.47 -1.07
N LYS A 406 -11.01 7.52 -1.76
CA LYS A 406 -11.73 6.43 -2.41
C LYS A 406 -12.15 5.38 -1.40
N VAL A 407 -13.33 4.80 -1.63
CA VAL A 407 -13.81 3.65 -0.85
C VAL A 407 -12.97 2.41 -1.22
N LEU A 408 -12.51 1.69 -0.21
CA LEU A 408 -11.82 0.42 -0.40
C LEU A 408 -12.86 -0.71 -0.46
N PRO A 409 -13.03 -1.38 -1.61
CA PRO A 409 -14.06 -2.43 -1.76
C PRO A 409 -13.93 -3.56 -0.76
N GLY A 410 -12.69 -3.96 -0.41
CA GLY A 410 -12.44 -5.03 0.56
C GLY A 410 -12.84 -4.69 1.99
N VAL A 411 -12.84 -3.40 2.34
CA VAL A 411 -13.32 -2.92 3.65
C VAL A 411 -14.83 -2.72 3.62
N ALA A 412 -15.33 -2.04 2.61
CA ALA A 412 -16.77 -1.74 2.47
C ALA A 412 -17.64 -3.00 2.42
N ALA A 413 -17.14 -4.08 1.82
CA ALA A 413 -17.85 -5.36 1.74
C ALA A 413 -18.09 -6.01 3.12
N ILE A 414 -17.21 -5.74 4.08
CA ILE A 414 -17.36 -6.23 5.47
C ILE A 414 -18.34 -5.37 6.26
N GLU A 415 -18.38 -4.06 5.97
CA GLU A 415 -19.23 -3.10 6.72
C GLU A 415 -20.69 -3.13 6.30
N LYS A 416 -21.01 -3.78 5.18
CA LYS A 416 -22.39 -4.01 4.72
C LYS A 416 -23.03 -5.14 5.53
#